data_f317e73a87d4e0b1eed461a085e2776a
#
_entry.id   f317e73a87d4e0b1eed461a085e2776a
#
_cell.length_a   1.000
_cell.length_b   1.000
_cell.length_c   1.000
_cell.angle_alpha   90.00
_cell.angle_beta   90.00
_cell.angle_gamma   90.00
#
_symmetry.space_group_name_H-M   'P 1'
#
loop_
_entity.id
_entity.type
_entity.pdbx_description
1 polymer ?
#
loop_
_entity_poly.entity_id
_entity_poly.type
_entity_poly.pdbx_seq_one_letter_code
_entity_poly.pdbx_strand_id
1 'polypeptide(L)'
;QTVFLAERCAELMNENIITDRTIFDVMAFTMNAKSIGYQDKEIFEDYAKEFIRDYDYIFYISPDGIPIEDNGVRETDEYYRDIIDFSIVSLIKKYAHMANKIETIKGSTEERIKQILNVVNS
;
A
#
# COMPACT_ATOMS: atom_id res chain seq x y z
N GLN A 1 -10.74 6.11 9.40
CA GLN A 1 -9.52 5.33 9.63
C GLN A 1 -9.81 4.03 10.38
N THR A 2 -10.57 4.10 11.45
CA THR A 2 -10.94 2.90 12.22
C THR A 2 -11.72 1.90 11.35
N VAL A 3 -12.60 2.39 10.48
CA VAL A 3 -13.36 1.52 9.57
C VAL A 3 -12.43 0.82 8.58
N PHE A 4 -11.47 1.53 7.99
CA PHE A 4 -10.48 0.93 7.10
C PHE A 4 -9.69 -0.17 7.79
N LEU A 5 -9.26 0.08 9.01
CA LEU A 5 -8.50 -0.91 9.77
C LEU A 5 -9.33 -2.16 10.05
N ALA A 6 -10.59 -1.97 10.42
CA ALA A 6 -11.50 -3.09 10.67
C ALA A 6 -11.72 -3.93 9.41
N GLU A 7 -11.89 -3.28 8.26
CA GLU A 7 -12.04 -3.97 6.97
C GLU A 7 -10.79 -4.77 6.62
N ARG A 8 -9.60 -4.20 6.80
CA ARG A 8 -8.34 -4.91 6.53
C ARG A 8 -8.17 -6.10 7.46
N CYS A 9 -8.51 -5.95 8.73
CA CYS A 9 -8.45 -7.07 9.67
C CYS A 9 -9.39 -8.20 9.24
N ALA A 10 -10.61 -7.87 8.82
CA ALA A 10 -11.57 -8.86 8.35
C ALA A 10 -11.05 -9.60 7.10
N GLU A 11 -10.44 -8.86 6.16
CA GLU A 11 -9.84 -9.46 4.97
C GLU A 11 -8.71 -10.43 5.33
N LEU A 12 -7.84 -10.03 6.25
CA LEU A 12 -6.68 -10.83 6.65
C LEU A 12 -7.06 -12.09 7.44
N MET A 13 -8.26 -12.15 7.98
CA MET A 13 -8.75 -13.34 8.67
C MET A 13 -9.22 -14.42 7.71
N ASN A 14 -9.43 -14.10 6.45
CA ASN A 14 -9.81 -15.08 5.43
C ASN A 14 -8.55 -15.67 4.77
N GLU A 15 -8.60 -16.95 4.48
CA GLU A 15 -7.50 -17.62 3.78
C GLU A 15 -7.57 -17.39 2.27
N ASN A 16 -6.40 -17.31 1.63
CA ASN A 16 -6.28 -17.26 0.16
C ASN A 16 -7.03 -16.08 -0.46
N ILE A 17 -6.86 -14.91 0.12
CA ILE A 17 -7.50 -13.73 -0.41
C ILE A 17 -6.48 -12.79 -1.04
N ILE A 18 -6.94 -12.04 -2.03
CA ILE A 18 -6.18 -10.97 -2.67
C ILE A 18 -6.88 -9.65 -2.36
N THR A 19 -6.15 -8.71 -1.79
CA THR A 19 -6.70 -7.39 -1.49
C THR A 19 -6.12 -6.36 -2.45
N ASP A 20 -6.93 -5.35 -2.79
CA ASP A 20 -6.52 -4.26 -3.68
C ASP A 20 -5.59 -3.27 -2.99
N ARG A 21 -5.63 -3.18 -1.68
CA ARG A 21 -4.76 -2.28 -0.90
C ARG A 21 -4.25 -3.02 0.32
N THR A 22 -3.15 -2.52 0.86
CA THR A 22 -2.56 -3.12 2.05
C THR A 22 -2.60 -2.16 3.22
N ILE A 23 -2.09 -2.59 4.36
CA ILE A 23 -1.97 -1.74 5.54
C ILE A 23 -1.03 -0.55 5.27
N PHE A 24 -0.10 -0.65 4.32
CA PHE A 24 0.76 0.46 3.93
C PHE A 24 -0.04 1.64 3.38
N ASP A 25 -1.09 1.36 2.59
CA ASP A 25 -1.97 2.41 2.08
C ASP A 25 -2.68 3.13 3.21
N VAL A 26 -3.21 2.37 4.16
CA VAL A 26 -3.90 2.94 5.32
C VAL A 26 -2.96 3.80 6.15
N MET A 27 -1.74 3.32 6.38
CA MET A 27 -0.73 4.07 7.12
C MET A 27 -0.35 5.37 6.40
N ALA A 28 -0.18 5.33 5.08
CA ALA A 28 0.17 6.50 4.29
C ALA A 28 -0.94 7.55 4.33
N PHE A 29 -2.19 7.15 4.18
CA PHE A 29 -3.33 8.06 4.29
C PHE A 29 -3.41 8.68 5.68
N THR A 30 -3.18 7.89 6.72
CA THR A 30 -3.20 8.38 8.09
C THR A 30 -2.11 9.40 8.34
N MET A 31 -0.89 9.14 7.87
CA MET A 31 0.24 10.06 8.02
C MET A 31 -0.04 11.42 7.40
N ASN A 32 -0.78 11.46 6.32
CA ASN A 32 -1.06 12.69 5.59
C ASN A 32 -2.41 13.30 5.93
N ALA A 33 -3.16 12.72 6.86
CA ALA A 33 -4.45 13.24 7.28
C ALA A 33 -4.25 14.46 8.19
N LYS A 34 -4.80 15.60 7.78
CA LYS A 34 -4.65 16.86 8.55
C LYS A 34 -5.49 16.87 9.83
N SER A 35 -6.53 16.06 9.87
CA SER A 35 -7.45 16.02 11.02
C SER A 35 -6.94 15.17 12.18
N ILE A 36 -5.86 14.43 11.98
CA ILE A 36 -5.29 13.52 12.99
C ILE A 36 -4.04 14.14 13.59
N GLY A 37 -3.96 14.19 14.91
CA GLY A 37 -2.80 14.73 15.61
C GLY A 37 -1.59 13.81 15.52
N TYR A 38 -0.41 14.38 15.74
CA TYR A 38 0.87 13.67 15.61
C TYR A 38 0.95 12.43 16.52
N GLN A 39 0.53 12.58 17.77
CA GLN A 39 0.56 11.47 18.72
C GLN A 39 -0.36 10.32 18.29
N ASP A 40 -1.52 10.65 17.79
CA ASP A 40 -2.47 9.64 17.30
C ASP A 40 -1.93 8.92 16.08
N LYS A 41 -1.21 9.64 15.22
CA LYS A 41 -0.54 9.03 14.06
C LYS A 41 0.52 8.03 14.49
N GLU A 42 1.33 8.37 15.50
CA GLU A 42 2.36 7.46 16.01
C GLU A 42 1.74 6.21 16.63
N ILE A 43 0.70 6.36 17.41
CA ILE A 43 0.00 5.24 18.03
C ILE A 43 -0.59 4.32 16.97
N PHE A 44 -1.20 4.92 15.95
CA PHE A 44 -1.76 4.16 14.83
C PHE A 44 -0.67 3.41 14.06
N GLU A 45 0.45 4.06 13.77
CA GLU A 45 1.55 3.42 13.05
C GLU A 45 2.10 2.23 13.84
N ASP A 46 2.31 2.38 15.14
CA ASP A 46 2.79 1.30 15.99
C ASP A 46 1.84 0.11 16.04
N TYR A 47 0.55 0.39 15.98
CA TYR A 47 -0.46 -0.67 15.95
C TYR A 47 -0.53 -1.32 14.57
N ALA A 48 -0.57 -0.50 13.53
CA ALA A 48 -0.78 -0.96 12.16
C ALA A 48 0.38 -1.79 11.64
N LYS A 49 1.62 -1.48 12.03
CA LYS A 49 2.80 -2.19 11.53
C LYS A 49 2.76 -3.69 11.83
N GLU A 50 2.06 -4.08 12.89
CA GLU A 50 1.96 -5.49 13.26
C GLU A 50 1.18 -6.31 12.23
N PHE A 51 0.32 -5.66 11.45
CA PHE A 51 -0.46 -6.33 10.40
C PHE A 51 0.36 -6.64 9.14
N ILE A 52 1.56 -6.06 9.00
CA ILE A 52 2.40 -6.29 7.84
C ILE A 52 2.76 -7.77 7.73
N ARG A 53 2.96 -8.44 8.83
CA ARG A 53 3.34 -9.86 8.88
C ARG A 53 2.25 -10.81 8.42
N ASP A 54 1.01 -10.33 8.39
CA ASP A 54 -0.14 -11.17 8.03
C ASP A 54 -0.26 -11.37 6.52
N TYR A 55 0.46 -10.57 5.73
CA TYR A 55 0.50 -10.73 4.28
C TYR A 55 1.58 -11.71 3.88
N ASP A 56 1.23 -12.69 3.04
CA ASP A 56 2.24 -13.61 2.49
C ASP A 56 3.06 -12.91 1.41
N TYR A 57 2.40 -12.12 0.56
CA TYR A 57 3.03 -11.34 -0.50
C TYR A 57 2.45 -9.95 -0.53
N ILE A 58 3.31 -8.96 -0.70
CA ILE A 58 2.91 -7.58 -0.92
C ILE A 58 3.53 -7.13 -2.24
N PHE A 59 2.71 -6.67 -3.16
CA PHE A 59 3.16 -6.17 -4.45
C PHE A 59 2.94 -4.67 -4.51
N TYR A 60 4.04 -3.93 -4.65
CA TYR A 60 3.98 -2.50 -4.89
C TYR A 60 3.99 -2.27 -6.39
N ILE A 61 2.91 -1.70 -6.90
CA ILE A 61 2.80 -1.40 -8.33
C ILE A 61 3.28 0.03 -8.55
N SER A 62 4.45 0.15 -9.18
CA SER A 62 5.05 1.44 -9.45
C SER A 62 4.20 2.22 -10.46
N PRO A 63 3.97 3.53 -10.24
CA PRO A 63 3.32 4.36 -11.25
C PRO A 63 4.20 4.63 -12.46
N ASP A 64 5.49 4.31 -12.38
CA ASP A 64 6.41 4.52 -13.50
C ASP A 64 6.03 3.67 -14.71
N GLY A 65 5.97 4.30 -15.86
CA GLY A 65 5.61 3.63 -17.10
C GLY A 65 4.11 3.43 -17.32
N ILE A 66 3.28 3.86 -16.38
CA ILE A 66 1.83 3.87 -16.55
C ILE A 66 1.46 5.25 -17.08
N PRO A 67 0.90 5.35 -18.30
CA PRO A 67 0.46 6.65 -18.78
C PRO A 67 -0.64 7.18 -17.89
N ILE A 68 -0.46 8.42 -17.44
CA ILE A 68 -1.50 9.13 -16.72
C ILE A 68 -2.57 9.42 -17.77
N GLU A 69 -3.72 8.78 -17.65
CA GLU A 69 -4.82 9.08 -18.53
C GLU A 69 -5.29 10.50 -18.24
N ASP A 70 -5.30 11.34 -19.25
CA ASP A 70 -5.81 12.69 -19.13
C ASP A 70 -7.34 12.64 -19.14
N ASN A 71 -7.88 12.23 -18.03
CA ASN A 71 -9.33 12.08 -17.85
C ASN A 71 -9.90 13.24 -17.01
N GLY A 72 -9.24 14.39 -17.04
CA GLY A 72 -9.68 15.56 -16.30
C GLY A 72 -9.24 15.57 -14.85
N VAL A 73 -8.29 14.74 -14.48
CA VAL A 73 -7.73 14.75 -13.12
C VAL A 73 -6.99 16.06 -12.91
N ARG A 74 -7.30 16.74 -11.82
CA ARG A 74 -6.71 18.03 -11.49
C ARG A 74 -5.28 17.86 -10.96
N GLU A 75 -4.47 18.91 -11.15
CA GLU A 75 -3.10 18.94 -10.63
C GLU A 75 -3.05 18.66 -9.13
N THR A 76 -4.03 19.15 -8.37
CA THR A 76 -4.09 18.92 -6.91
C THR A 76 -4.25 17.45 -6.57
N ASP A 77 -5.01 16.71 -7.36
CA ASP A 77 -5.21 15.28 -7.16
C ASP A 77 -3.94 14.49 -7.48
N GLU A 78 -3.23 14.88 -8.54
CA GLU A 78 -1.95 14.28 -8.89
C GLU A 78 -0.90 14.55 -7.81
N TYR A 79 -0.86 15.77 -7.30
CA TYR A 79 0.07 16.15 -6.24
C TYR A 79 -0.19 15.33 -4.97
N TYR A 80 -1.45 15.19 -4.59
CA TYR A 80 -1.83 14.39 -3.42
C TYR A 80 -1.46 12.93 -3.61
N ARG A 81 -1.72 12.40 -4.79
CA ARG A 81 -1.37 11.01 -5.12
C ARG A 81 0.13 10.78 -5.03
N ASP A 82 0.93 11.74 -5.49
CA ASP A 82 2.38 11.65 -5.41
C ASP A 82 2.86 11.65 -3.95
N ILE A 83 2.24 12.46 -3.10
CA ILE A 83 2.55 12.50 -1.67
C ILE A 83 2.24 11.16 -1.02
N ILE A 84 1.07 10.59 -1.32
CA ILE A 84 0.68 9.29 -0.79
C ILE A 84 1.61 8.21 -1.28
N ASP A 85 1.95 8.20 -2.56
CA ASP A 85 2.87 7.21 -3.12
C ASP A 85 4.25 7.31 -2.47
N PHE A 86 4.77 8.52 -2.29
CA PHE A 86 6.03 8.72 -1.60
C PHE A 86 5.98 8.18 -0.17
N SER A 87 4.87 8.41 0.52
CA SER A 87 4.67 7.90 1.88
C SER A 87 4.64 6.38 1.91
N ILE A 88 3.97 5.75 0.94
CA ILE A 88 3.92 4.29 0.83
C ILE A 88 5.33 3.73 0.63
N VAL A 89 6.10 4.28 -0.29
CA VAL A 89 7.48 3.84 -0.56
C VAL A 89 8.34 3.98 0.68
N SER A 90 8.22 5.10 1.39
CA SER A 90 8.97 5.35 2.63
C SER A 90 8.62 4.33 3.71
N LEU A 91 7.34 4.01 3.87
CA LEU A 91 6.89 3.02 4.83
C LEU A 91 7.35 1.61 4.47
N ILE A 92 7.32 1.27 3.19
CA ILE A 92 7.82 -0.02 2.71
C ILE A 92 9.30 -0.17 3.07
N LYS A 93 10.11 0.87 2.83
CA LYS A 93 11.52 0.84 3.20
C LYS A 93 11.73 0.72 4.71
N LYS A 94 10.93 1.43 5.48
CA LYS A 94 11.03 1.42 6.94
C LYS A 94 10.69 0.06 7.55
N TYR A 95 9.69 -0.61 6.99
CA TYR A 95 9.16 -1.85 7.56
C TYR A 95 9.37 -3.10 6.70
N ALA A 96 10.25 -3.02 5.70
CA ALA A 96 10.52 -4.18 4.83
C ALA A 96 10.95 -5.41 5.61
N HIS A 97 11.69 -5.22 6.70
CA HIS A 97 12.16 -6.31 7.55
C HIS A 97 11.04 -7.07 8.26
N MET A 98 9.86 -6.47 8.36
CA MET A 98 8.70 -7.10 8.99
C MET A 98 7.83 -7.88 8.00
N ALA A 99 8.00 -7.64 6.70
CA ALA A 99 7.21 -8.29 5.67
C ALA A 99 7.77 -9.65 5.29
N ASN A 100 6.89 -10.58 4.94
CA ASN A 100 7.33 -11.89 4.45
C ASN A 100 7.95 -11.76 3.06
N LYS A 101 7.27 -11.08 2.16
CA LYS A 101 7.80 -10.81 0.83
C LYS A 101 7.19 -9.55 0.24
N ILE A 102 8.03 -8.62 -0.20
CA ILE A 102 7.61 -7.41 -0.91
C ILE A 102 8.33 -7.38 -2.25
N GLU A 103 7.58 -7.18 -3.33
CA GLU A 103 8.12 -7.05 -4.67
C GLU A 103 7.58 -5.79 -5.34
N THR A 104 8.45 -5.10 -6.07
CA THR A 104 8.04 -3.96 -6.89
C THR A 104 7.69 -4.45 -8.29
N ILE A 105 6.51 -4.08 -8.75
CA ILE A 105 5.97 -4.52 -10.03
C ILE A 105 5.88 -3.31 -10.97
N LYS A 106 6.34 -3.46 -12.19
CA LYS A 106 6.41 -2.36 -13.18
C LYS A 106 5.93 -2.82 -14.53
N GLY A 107 5.56 -1.85 -15.36
CA GLY A 107 5.29 -2.07 -16.77
C GLY A 107 3.82 -2.18 -17.11
N SER A 108 3.54 -2.79 -18.26
CA SER A 108 2.18 -3.00 -18.73
C SER A 108 1.40 -3.98 -17.85
N THR A 109 0.10 -4.04 -18.06
CA THR A 109 -0.74 -4.99 -17.33
C THR A 109 -0.26 -6.43 -17.51
N GLU A 110 0.09 -6.81 -18.74
CA GLU A 110 0.59 -8.15 -19.03
C GLU A 110 1.91 -8.43 -18.34
N GLU A 111 2.83 -7.47 -18.35
CA GLU A 111 4.12 -7.60 -17.70
C GLU A 111 3.95 -7.73 -16.17
N ARG A 112 3.04 -6.95 -15.61
CA ARG A 112 2.74 -7.01 -14.17
C ARG A 112 2.18 -8.36 -13.76
N ILE A 113 1.27 -8.90 -14.55
CA ILE A 113 0.68 -10.21 -14.29
C ILE A 113 1.77 -11.29 -14.30
N LYS A 114 2.67 -11.25 -15.28
CA LYS A 114 3.77 -12.21 -15.38
C LYS A 114 4.70 -12.12 -14.17
N GLN A 115 5.04 -10.91 -13.74
CA GLN A 115 5.89 -10.71 -12.58
C GLN A 115 5.26 -11.28 -11.31
N ILE A 116 3.97 -11.02 -11.10
CA ILE A 116 3.25 -11.53 -9.93
C ILE A 116 3.22 -13.05 -9.94
N LEU A 117 2.88 -13.65 -11.07
CA LEU A 117 2.82 -15.10 -11.20
C LEU A 117 4.17 -15.76 -10.97
N ASN A 118 5.24 -15.15 -11.46
CA ASN A 118 6.59 -15.66 -11.24
C ASN A 118 6.97 -15.68 -9.76
N VAL A 119 6.58 -14.65 -9.03
CA VAL A 119 6.86 -14.57 -7.60
C VAL A 119 6.05 -15.60 -6.83
N VAL A 120 4.76 -15.72 -7.13
CA VAL A 120 3.84 -16.61 -6.40
C VAL A 120 4.16 -18.07 -6.69
N ASN A 121 4.60 -18.40 -7.91
CA ASN A 121 4.89 -19.76 -8.33
C ASN A 121 6.33 -20.21 -8.11
N SER A 122 7.17 -19.34 -7.57
CA SER A 122 8.57 -19.68 -7.31
C SER A 122 8.81 -20.40 -6.00
#